data_2a77fd655945a1a80dee37f7fbf4f430
#
_entry.id   2a77fd655945a1a80dee37f7fbf4f430
#
_cell.length_a   1.000
_cell.length_b   1.000
_cell.length_c   1.000
_cell.angle_alpha   90.00
_cell.angle_beta   90.00
_cell.angle_gamma   90.00
#
_symmetry.space_group_name_H-M   'P 1'
#
loop_
_entity.id
_entity.type
_entity.pdbx_description
1 polymer ?
#
loop_
_entity_poly.entity_id
_entity_poly.type
_entity_poly.pdbx_seq_one_letter_code
_entity_poly.pdbx_strand_id
1 'polypeptide(L)'
;SKAQPGEPSSAIRDRVIKARQRQEERFKDIPGIYCNAQMTERMIHQYAEPDETGINLLRMAMERLNLSARAYNRILKVARTIADLEGCENVQSNHLAEAISYRNLDRSDWAERGL
;
A
#
# COMPACT_ATOMS: atom_id res chain seq x y z
N SER A 1 -3.80 4.06 -6.46
CA SER A 1 -3.95 5.32 -7.13
C SER A 1 -5.40 5.58 -7.52
N LYS A 2 -5.73 6.83 -7.65
CA LYS A 2 -7.12 7.23 -7.93
C LYS A 2 -7.36 7.31 -9.43
N ALA A 3 -8.56 6.95 -9.83
CA ALA A 3 -8.98 7.12 -11.21
C ALA A 3 -9.08 8.61 -11.55
N GLN A 4 -8.66 8.96 -12.75
CA GLN A 4 -8.78 10.33 -13.23
C GLN A 4 -10.24 10.58 -13.67
N PRO A 5 -10.74 11.81 -13.50
CA PRO A 5 -12.06 12.14 -14.01
C PRO A 5 -12.13 11.83 -15.50
N GLY A 6 -13.18 11.11 -15.91
CA GLY A 6 -13.38 10.71 -17.30
C GLY A 6 -12.57 9.50 -17.74
N GLU A 7 -11.77 8.91 -16.85
CA GLU A 7 -11.00 7.72 -17.19
C GLU A 7 -11.93 6.54 -17.44
N PRO A 8 -11.73 5.78 -18.54
CA PRO A 8 -12.60 4.64 -18.84
C PRO A 8 -12.48 3.54 -17.77
N SER A 9 -13.59 2.88 -17.49
CA SER A 9 -13.63 1.75 -16.56
C SER A 9 -12.67 0.63 -17.00
N SER A 10 -12.48 0.45 -18.30
CA SER A 10 -11.57 -0.56 -18.82
C SER A 10 -10.13 -0.29 -18.41
N ALA A 11 -9.70 0.99 -18.40
CA ALA A 11 -8.36 1.35 -17.99
C ALA A 11 -8.15 1.10 -16.51
N ILE A 12 -9.15 1.39 -15.68
CA ILE A 12 -9.10 1.12 -14.25
C ILE A 12 -9.01 -0.39 -14.01
N ARG A 13 -9.82 -1.16 -14.71
CA ARG A 13 -9.80 -2.62 -14.61
C ARG A 13 -8.45 -3.20 -14.97
N ASP A 14 -7.84 -2.69 -16.04
CA ASP A 14 -6.53 -3.16 -16.49
C ASP A 14 -5.46 -2.95 -15.41
N ARG A 15 -5.48 -1.79 -14.74
CA ARG A 15 -4.53 -1.54 -13.66
C ARG A 15 -4.72 -2.50 -12.50
N VAL A 16 -5.97 -2.79 -12.14
CA VAL A 16 -6.29 -3.74 -11.08
C VAL A 16 -5.81 -5.14 -11.43
N ILE A 17 -6.08 -5.57 -12.67
CA ILE A 17 -5.65 -6.89 -13.15
C ILE A 17 -4.13 -7.01 -13.10
N LYS A 18 -3.43 -6.00 -13.61
CA LYS A 18 -1.97 -6.01 -13.61
C LYS A 18 -1.39 -6.01 -12.19
N ALA A 19 -2.01 -5.26 -11.30
CA ALA A 19 -1.58 -5.25 -9.90
C ALA A 19 -1.74 -6.63 -9.26
N ARG A 20 -2.84 -7.31 -9.53
CA ARG A 20 -3.06 -8.67 -9.06
C ARG A 20 -2.04 -9.64 -9.63
N GLN A 21 -1.74 -9.51 -10.91
CA GLN A 21 -0.72 -10.36 -11.55
C GLN A 21 0.64 -10.17 -10.90
N ARG A 22 0.99 -8.93 -10.57
CA ARG A 22 2.25 -8.66 -9.86
C ARG A 22 2.30 -9.33 -8.50
N GLN A 23 1.19 -9.31 -7.78
CA GLN A 23 1.11 -9.96 -6.47
C GLN A 23 1.15 -11.47 -6.60
N GLU A 24 0.47 -12.03 -7.58
CA GLU A 24 0.50 -13.47 -7.84
C GLU A 24 1.93 -13.93 -8.14
N GLU A 25 2.64 -13.19 -8.97
CA GLU A 25 4.03 -13.50 -9.28
C GLU A 25 4.94 -13.36 -8.06
N ARG A 26 4.72 -12.31 -7.26
CA ARG A 26 5.52 -12.05 -6.06
C ARG A 26 5.42 -13.17 -5.05
N PHE A 27 4.23 -13.72 -4.87
CA PHE A 27 3.95 -14.69 -3.81
C PHE A 27 3.76 -16.11 -4.31
N LYS A 28 4.08 -16.39 -5.58
CA LYS A 28 3.79 -17.68 -6.21
C LYS A 28 4.41 -18.86 -5.47
N ASP A 29 5.56 -18.67 -4.84
CA ASP A 29 6.28 -19.72 -4.14
C ASP A 29 6.05 -19.71 -2.63
N ILE A 30 5.13 -18.89 -2.15
CA ILE A 30 4.86 -18.75 -0.73
C ILE A 30 3.45 -19.26 -0.43
N PRO A 31 3.34 -20.46 0.16
CA PRO A 31 2.02 -21.02 0.47
C PRO A 31 1.21 -20.13 1.42
N GLY A 32 -0.06 -19.94 1.12
CA GLY A 32 -0.96 -19.18 1.98
C GLY A 32 -0.92 -17.68 1.81
N ILE A 33 -0.01 -17.15 1.00
CA ILE A 33 0.09 -15.71 0.75
C ILE A 33 -0.31 -15.42 -0.70
N TYR A 34 -1.36 -14.63 -0.87
CA TYR A 34 -1.93 -14.34 -2.18
C TYR A 34 -1.97 -12.86 -2.52
N CYS A 35 -1.83 -12.00 -1.52
CA CYS A 35 -1.89 -10.55 -1.74
C CYS A 35 -1.05 -9.81 -0.69
N ASN A 36 -0.82 -8.54 -0.94
CA ASN A 36 0.02 -7.72 -0.08
C ASN A 36 -0.52 -7.62 1.35
N ALA A 37 -1.84 -7.64 1.51
CA ALA A 37 -2.46 -7.54 2.84
C ALA A 37 -2.06 -8.70 3.77
N GLN A 38 -1.66 -9.83 3.19
CA GLN A 38 -1.27 -11.01 3.95
C GLN A 38 0.21 -11.07 4.29
N MET A 39 1.01 -10.11 3.83
CA MET A 39 2.44 -10.10 4.09
C MET A 39 2.74 -10.11 5.58
N THR A 40 3.72 -10.93 5.98
CA THR A 40 4.28 -10.90 7.32
C THR A 40 5.20 -9.68 7.43
N GLU A 41 5.61 -9.35 8.66
CA GLU A 41 6.53 -8.23 8.86
C GLU A 41 7.83 -8.40 8.07
N ARG A 42 8.37 -9.62 8.04
CA ARG A 42 9.57 -9.91 7.25
C ARG A 42 9.34 -9.64 5.76
N MET A 43 8.18 -10.03 5.25
CA MET A 43 7.85 -9.83 3.84
C MET A 43 7.65 -8.36 3.51
N ILE A 44 7.11 -7.59 4.44
CA ILE A 44 6.98 -6.15 4.27
C ILE A 44 8.37 -5.54 4.08
N HIS A 45 9.34 -5.92 4.89
CA HIS A 45 10.71 -5.44 4.75
C HIS A 45 11.33 -5.86 3.43
N GLN A 46 10.98 -7.03 2.92
CA GLN A 46 11.52 -7.54 1.67
C GLN A 46 10.92 -6.86 0.45
N TYR A 47 9.61 -6.64 0.44
CA TYR A 47 8.88 -6.22 -0.76
C TYR A 47 8.37 -4.79 -0.72
N ALA A 48 8.30 -4.17 0.43
CA ALA A 48 7.72 -2.84 0.60
C ALA A 48 8.66 -1.86 1.30
N GLU A 49 9.97 -2.16 1.35
CA GLU A 49 10.95 -1.29 1.98
C GLU A 49 11.09 -0.01 1.18
N PRO A 50 10.81 1.15 1.78
CA PRO A 50 10.97 2.42 1.07
C PRO A 50 12.43 2.84 1.01
N ASP A 51 12.72 3.81 0.15
CA ASP A 51 14.05 4.41 0.12
C ASP A 51 14.20 5.34 1.34
N GLU A 52 15.37 6.00 1.43
CA GLU A 52 15.67 6.87 2.55
C GLU A 52 14.65 8.01 2.69
N THR A 53 14.25 8.61 1.58
CA THR A 53 13.25 9.68 1.58
C THR A 53 11.92 9.17 2.12
N GLY A 54 11.51 7.98 1.70
CA GLY A 54 10.27 7.37 2.18
C GLY A 54 10.32 7.03 3.66
N ILE A 55 11.45 6.52 4.13
CA ILE A 55 11.62 6.20 5.54
C ILE A 55 11.50 7.47 6.39
N ASN A 56 12.13 8.56 5.96
CA ASN A 56 12.04 9.83 6.67
C ASN A 56 10.60 10.36 6.70
N LEU A 57 9.90 10.24 5.60
CA LEU A 57 8.50 10.64 5.53
C LEU A 57 7.64 9.85 6.52
N LEU A 58 7.85 8.53 6.58
CA LEU A 58 7.14 7.67 7.52
C LEU A 58 7.45 8.02 8.96
N ARG A 59 8.72 8.29 9.25
CA ARG A 59 9.12 8.66 10.60
C ARG A 59 8.42 9.93 11.06
N MET A 60 8.38 10.92 10.19
CA MET A 60 7.68 12.18 10.49
C MET A 60 6.19 11.95 10.71
N ALA A 61 5.57 11.13 9.88
CA ALA A 61 4.15 10.82 10.01
C ALA A 61 3.86 10.08 11.32
N MET A 62 4.72 9.14 11.67
CA MET A 62 4.55 8.39 12.91
C MET A 62 4.62 9.29 14.14
N GLU A 63 5.52 10.25 14.15
CA GLU A 63 5.63 11.21 15.24
C GLU A 63 4.43 12.14 15.28
N ARG A 64 4.06 12.72 14.14
CA ARG A 64 2.95 13.69 14.08
C ARG A 64 1.60 13.08 14.40
N LEU A 65 1.36 11.89 13.88
CA LEU A 65 0.04 11.25 13.99
C LEU A 65 0.00 10.24 15.13
N ASN A 66 1.09 10.09 15.86
CA ASN A 66 1.19 9.17 16.98
C ASN A 66 0.78 7.75 16.56
N LEU A 67 1.40 7.23 15.51
CA LEU A 67 1.05 5.95 14.95
C LEU A 67 1.75 4.80 15.67
N SER A 68 1.05 3.67 15.78
CA SER A 68 1.61 2.44 16.32
C SER A 68 2.43 1.69 15.26
N ALA A 69 3.21 0.70 15.71
CA ALA A 69 3.93 -0.18 14.80
C ALA A 69 2.99 -0.91 13.85
N ARG A 70 1.79 -1.25 14.33
CA ARG A 70 0.77 -1.89 13.49
C ARG A 70 0.33 -0.98 12.36
N ALA A 71 0.13 0.31 12.66
CA ALA A 71 -0.21 1.29 11.65
C ALA A 71 0.91 1.47 10.64
N TYR A 72 2.16 1.45 11.09
CA TYR A 72 3.33 1.52 10.22
C TYR A 72 3.31 0.40 9.17
N ASN A 73 3.15 -0.84 9.63
CA ASN A 73 3.11 -2.00 8.73
C ASN A 73 1.94 -1.92 7.76
N ARG A 74 0.81 -1.45 8.23
CA ARG A 74 -0.39 -1.29 7.40
C ARG A 74 -0.19 -0.26 6.31
N ILE A 75 0.46 0.85 6.63
CA ILE A 75 0.80 1.88 5.65
C ILE A 75 1.69 1.29 4.55
N LEU A 76 2.68 0.48 4.93
CA LEU A 76 3.58 -0.13 3.95
C LEU A 76 2.85 -1.11 3.03
N LYS A 77 1.92 -1.89 3.56
CA LYS A 77 1.11 -2.80 2.74
C LYS A 77 0.27 -2.03 1.72
N VAL A 78 -0.36 -0.95 2.16
CA VAL A 78 -1.17 -0.11 1.27
C VAL A 78 -0.28 0.55 0.22
N ALA A 79 0.87 1.09 0.63
CA ALA A 79 1.79 1.73 -0.30
C ALA A 79 2.30 0.74 -1.36
N ARG A 80 2.57 -0.51 -0.97
CA ARG A 80 2.98 -1.54 -1.93
C ARG A 80 1.87 -1.79 -2.96
N THR A 81 0.63 -1.82 -2.52
CA THR A 81 -0.51 -2.00 -3.41
C THR A 81 -0.68 -0.82 -4.36
N ILE A 82 -0.52 0.40 -3.86
CA ILE A 82 -0.58 1.60 -4.69
C ILE A 82 0.51 1.55 -5.77
N ALA A 83 1.72 1.19 -5.38
CA ALA A 83 2.82 1.06 -6.33
C ALA A 83 2.54 -0.02 -7.38
N ASP A 84 1.94 -1.13 -6.98
CA ASP A 84 1.54 -2.17 -7.92
C ASP A 84 0.51 -1.67 -8.93
N LEU A 85 -0.46 -0.88 -8.47
CA LEU A 85 -1.48 -0.29 -9.35
C LEU A 85 -0.87 0.68 -10.35
N GLU A 86 0.19 1.38 -9.95
CA GLU A 86 0.89 2.31 -10.84
C GLU A 86 1.96 1.64 -11.70
N GLY A 87 2.21 0.36 -11.46
CA GLY A 87 3.22 -0.36 -12.21
C GLY A 87 4.65 -0.07 -11.78
N CYS A 88 4.82 0.42 -10.56
CA CYS A 88 6.14 0.75 -10.04
C CYS A 88 6.75 -0.45 -9.34
N GLU A 89 8.01 -0.71 -9.63
CA GLU A 89 8.73 -1.82 -9.01
C GLU A 89 9.00 -1.57 -7.53
N ASN A 90 9.31 -0.33 -7.19
CA ASN A 90 9.65 0.04 -5.82
C ASN A 90 8.61 0.97 -5.23
N VAL A 91 8.44 0.88 -3.91
CA VAL A 91 7.58 1.79 -3.16
C VAL A 91 8.30 3.13 -3.02
N GLN A 92 7.66 4.18 -3.50
CA GLN A 92 8.22 5.53 -3.50
C GLN A 92 7.51 6.42 -2.49
N SER A 93 8.10 7.59 -2.21
CA SER A 93 7.55 8.50 -1.21
C SER A 93 6.13 8.96 -1.55
N ASN A 94 5.80 9.13 -2.83
CA ASN A 94 4.43 9.50 -3.22
C ASN A 94 3.42 8.39 -2.89
N HIS A 95 3.81 7.14 -2.99
CA HIS A 95 2.95 6.02 -2.61
C HIS A 95 2.70 6.02 -1.10
N LEU A 96 3.73 6.33 -0.32
CA LEU A 96 3.62 6.41 1.12
C LEU A 96 2.74 7.58 1.55
N ALA A 97 2.88 8.72 0.90
CA ALA A 97 2.06 9.88 1.21
C ALA A 97 0.57 9.57 0.97
N GLU A 98 0.27 8.90 -0.13
CA GLU A 98 -1.10 8.50 -0.43
C GLU A 98 -1.62 7.50 0.60
N ALA A 99 -0.80 6.51 0.96
CA ALA A 99 -1.18 5.51 1.97
C ALA A 99 -1.45 6.15 3.32
N ILE A 100 -0.64 7.11 3.71
CA ILE A 100 -0.83 7.84 4.98
C ILE A 100 -2.15 8.59 4.97
N SER A 101 -2.53 9.17 3.84
CA SER A 101 -3.80 9.90 3.75
C SER A 101 -4.99 8.96 3.91
N TYR A 102 -4.92 7.74 3.40
CA TYR A 102 -5.97 6.75 3.59
C TYR A 102 -6.11 6.29 5.04
N ARG A 103 -5.04 6.38 5.80
CA ARG A 103 -5.06 5.98 7.21
C ARG A 103 -6.07 6.79 8.01
N ASN A 104 -6.27 8.05 7.68
CA ASN A 104 -7.27 8.87 8.37
C ASN A 104 -8.68 8.37 8.12
N LEU A 105 -8.97 7.97 6.89
CA LEU A 105 -10.25 7.36 6.55
C LEU A 105 -10.46 6.05 7.28
N ASP A 106 -9.45 5.20 7.28
CA ASP A 106 -9.50 3.93 7.97
C ASP A 106 -9.83 4.11 9.45
N ARG A 107 -9.23 5.09 10.08
CA ARG A 107 -9.38 5.33 11.50
C ARG A 107 -10.75 5.88 11.88
N SER A 108 -11.28 6.82 11.11
CA SER A 108 -12.51 7.51 11.46
C SER A 108 -13.73 6.95 10.76
N ASP A 109 -13.65 6.75 9.45
CA ASP A 109 -14.80 6.35 8.66
C ASP A 109 -15.06 4.84 8.75
N TRP A 110 -14.00 4.04 8.66
CA TRP A 110 -14.16 2.60 8.64
C TRP A 110 -14.62 2.07 9.98
N ALA A 111 -14.12 2.63 11.07
CA ALA A 111 -14.55 2.25 12.40
C ALA A 111 -16.03 2.53 12.59
N GLU A 112 -16.51 3.66 12.14
CA GLU A 112 -17.91 4.04 12.24
C GLU A 112 -18.81 3.19 11.37
N ARG A 113 -18.30 2.75 10.22
CA ARG A 113 -19.06 1.95 9.28
C ARG A 113 -18.97 0.46 9.56
N GLY A 114 -18.16 0.05 10.52
CA GLY A 114 -17.97 -1.35 10.84
C GLY A 114 -17.10 -2.11 9.86
N LEU A 115 -16.27 -1.41 9.14
CA LEU A 115 -15.39 -2.00 8.13
C LEU A 115 -14.04 -2.43 8.68
#